data_ebd1386899ff45d394003d3f9ed93673
#
_entry.id   ebd1386899ff45d394003d3f9ed93673
#
_cell.length_a   1.000
_cell.length_b   1.000
_cell.length_c   1.000
_cell.angle_alpha   90.00
_cell.angle_beta   90.00
_cell.angle_gamma   90.00
#
_symmetry.space_group_name_H-M   'P 1'
#
loop_
_entity.id
_entity.type
_entity.pdbx_description
1 polymer ?
#
loop_
_entity_poly.entity_id
_entity_poly.type
_entity_poly.pdbx_seq_one_letter_code
_entity_poly.pdbx_strand_id
1 'polypeptide(L)'
;MQAIPESRPSLSSFAIYPVLTAVLFLAPILCVSLRAQEAAQSITPRPLITQEVDESRLTVLKGNTHPLARPEFDLGTAPASLPMQRMLLVLKRAPEQETALRTLLDNQQDKSSPSYHQWLTPEQYGQQFGPTDTDLQTITAWLQSHGFQVGSTKGRTVLEFSGTAGQVQEAFHTTMHNYLVKG
;
A
#
# COMPACT_ATOMS: atom_id res chain seq x y z
N MET A 1 -36.91 -8.50 77.82
CA MET A 1 -36.81 -9.39 79.00
C MET A 1 -35.85 -10.49 78.66
N GLN A 2 -34.75 -10.52 79.43
CA GLN A 2 -33.74 -11.61 79.56
C GLN A 2 -32.91 -11.90 78.32
N ALA A 3 -31.66 -11.81 78.32
CA ALA A 3 -30.51 -11.81 79.28
C ALA A 3 -29.41 -12.61 78.57
N ILE A 4 -28.22 -12.06 78.57
CA ILE A 4 -26.93 -12.54 78.13
C ILE A 4 -26.54 -13.78 78.95
N PRO A 5 -25.61 -14.65 78.45
CA PRO A 5 -24.21 -14.37 78.85
C PRO A 5 -23.14 -14.68 77.77
N GLU A 6 -22.07 -13.90 77.97
CA GLU A 6 -20.72 -14.07 77.46
C GLU A 6 -20.09 -15.42 77.83
N SER A 7 -19.17 -15.87 77.00
CA SER A 7 -17.96 -16.53 77.46
C SER A 7 -16.85 -16.49 76.37
N ARG A 8 -15.79 -15.72 76.62
CA ARG A 8 -14.40 -16.00 76.22
C ARG A 8 -13.78 -16.98 77.19
N PRO A 9 -12.60 -17.55 76.98
CA PRO A 9 -11.55 -17.33 75.98
C PRO A 9 -10.91 -18.65 75.46
N SER A 10 -9.97 -18.57 74.52
CA SER A 10 -8.71 -19.29 74.66
C SER A 10 -7.74 -18.95 73.51
N LEU A 11 -6.64 -18.37 73.90
CA LEU A 11 -5.39 -18.25 73.12
C LEU A 11 -4.81 -19.67 72.92
N SER A 12 -4.43 -19.99 71.71
CA SER A 12 -3.33 -20.88 71.43
C SER A 12 -2.59 -20.44 70.21
N SER A 13 -1.43 -19.90 70.49
CA SER A 13 -0.27 -19.73 69.66
C SER A 13 0.00 -21.00 68.83
N PHE A 14 0.37 -20.87 67.58
CA PHE A 14 1.46 -21.61 66.98
C PHE A 14 1.64 -21.35 65.48
N ALA A 15 2.80 -20.97 65.18
CA ALA A 15 3.61 -21.26 63.97
C ALA A 15 3.37 -20.39 62.73
N ILE A 16 4.15 -19.31 62.68
CA ILE A 16 4.66 -18.67 61.51
C ILE A 16 5.59 -19.62 60.80
N TYR A 17 5.25 -20.11 59.61
CA TYR A 17 6.22 -20.68 58.68
C TYR A 17 6.42 -19.73 57.52
N PRO A 18 7.68 -19.45 57.11
CA PRO A 18 7.97 -18.53 56.03
C PRO A 18 7.80 -19.23 54.68
N VAL A 19 6.73 -18.90 53.98
CA VAL A 19 6.57 -19.19 52.54
C VAL A 19 6.83 -17.88 51.78
N LEU A 20 8.07 -17.40 51.87
CA LEU A 20 8.48 -16.16 51.21
C LEU A 20 9.84 -16.30 50.52
N THR A 21 10.07 -17.40 49.77
CA THR A 21 11.32 -17.52 48.99
C THR A 21 11.18 -18.23 47.63
N ALA A 22 9.99 -18.36 47.08
CA ALA A 22 9.81 -19.05 45.78
C ALA A 22 9.23 -18.19 44.64
N VAL A 23 9.15 -16.86 44.77
CA VAL A 23 8.52 -16.01 43.72
C VAL A 23 9.55 -15.13 42.98
N LEU A 24 10.86 -15.23 43.28
CA LEU A 24 11.84 -14.27 42.73
C LEU A 24 12.68 -14.82 41.56
N PHE A 25 12.36 -15.96 40.95
CA PHE A 25 13.15 -16.52 39.84
C PHE A 25 12.39 -16.74 38.51
N LEU A 26 11.13 -16.28 38.39
CA LEU A 26 10.36 -16.45 37.14
C LEU A 26 10.15 -15.17 36.32
N ALA A 27 10.75 -14.06 36.69
CA ALA A 27 10.54 -12.76 36.04
C ALA A 27 11.46 -12.43 34.84
N PRO A 28 12.57 -13.09 34.51
CA PRO A 28 13.37 -12.67 33.35
C PRO A 28 13.01 -13.35 32.03
N ILE A 29 12.07 -14.32 31.98
CA ILE A 29 11.80 -15.06 30.73
C ILE A 29 10.72 -14.37 29.87
N LEU A 30 9.91 -13.48 30.43
CA LEU A 30 8.86 -12.78 29.66
C LEU A 30 9.32 -11.52 28.92
N CYS A 31 10.54 -11.00 29.19
CA CYS A 31 11.03 -9.79 28.51
C CYS A 31 11.72 -10.02 27.15
N VAL A 32 11.97 -11.26 26.76
CA VAL A 32 12.66 -11.55 25.49
C VAL A 32 11.69 -11.62 24.30
N SER A 33 10.39 -11.83 24.54
CA SER A 33 9.41 -11.97 23.46
C SER A 33 8.86 -10.66 22.92
N LEU A 34 9.13 -9.51 23.56
CA LEU A 34 8.60 -8.21 23.10
C LEU A 34 9.50 -7.48 22.09
N ARG A 35 10.73 -7.94 21.90
CA ARG A 35 11.65 -7.30 20.92
C ARG A 35 11.61 -7.87 19.52
N ALA A 36 10.89 -8.96 19.28
CA ALA A 36 10.79 -9.58 17.96
C ALA A 36 9.64 -9.00 17.09
N GLN A 37 8.83 -8.12 17.65
CA GLN A 37 7.66 -7.55 16.94
C GLN A 37 7.92 -6.17 16.32
N GLU A 38 9.13 -5.63 16.45
CA GLU A 38 9.48 -4.28 16.00
C GLU A 38 10.07 -4.24 14.58
N ALA A 39 10.16 -5.38 13.89
CA ALA A 39 10.89 -5.50 12.63
C ALA A 39 10.03 -5.41 11.35
N ALA A 40 8.75 -5.17 11.45
CA ALA A 40 7.92 -4.84 10.30
C ALA A 40 7.19 -3.53 10.59
N GLN A 41 7.88 -2.40 10.46
CA GLN A 41 7.21 -1.11 10.33
C GLN A 41 6.42 -1.15 9.02
N SER A 42 5.18 -1.63 9.10
CA SER A 42 4.24 -1.53 7.99
C SER A 42 3.99 -0.04 7.74
N ILE A 43 4.56 0.48 6.66
CA ILE A 43 4.25 1.83 6.23
C ILE A 43 2.79 1.87 5.83
N THR A 44 2.04 2.76 6.44
CA THR A 44 0.66 3.04 6.03
C THR A 44 0.70 4.08 4.92
N PRO A 45 0.19 3.76 3.71
CA PRO A 45 0.08 4.73 2.64
C PRO A 45 -0.72 5.95 3.07
N ARG A 46 -0.29 7.14 2.64
CA ARG A 46 -1.06 8.38 2.80
C ARG A 46 -1.61 8.86 1.46
N PRO A 47 -2.78 9.51 1.43
CA PRO A 47 -3.29 10.10 0.20
C PRO A 47 -2.30 11.11 -0.41
N LEU A 48 -2.07 11.00 -1.71
CA LEU A 48 -1.27 11.93 -2.47
C LEU A 48 -2.12 12.92 -3.25
N ILE A 49 -3.36 12.55 -3.58
CA ILE A 49 -4.33 13.43 -4.23
C ILE A 49 -5.18 14.07 -3.13
N THR A 50 -4.80 15.30 -2.76
CA THR A 50 -5.45 16.05 -1.68
C THR A 50 -6.35 17.20 -2.16
N GLN A 51 -6.42 17.40 -3.48
CA GLN A 51 -7.21 18.43 -4.13
C GLN A 51 -7.98 17.82 -5.32
N GLU A 52 -9.01 18.49 -5.75
CA GLU A 52 -9.70 18.12 -7.00
C GLU A 52 -8.73 18.18 -8.19
N VAL A 53 -8.99 17.32 -9.18
CA VAL A 53 -8.19 17.30 -10.41
C VAL A 53 -8.44 18.62 -11.17
N ASP A 54 -7.39 19.42 -11.30
CA ASP A 54 -7.43 20.68 -12.06
C ASP A 54 -6.93 20.44 -13.47
N GLU A 55 -7.87 20.28 -14.39
CA GLU A 55 -7.60 20.00 -15.81
C GLU A 55 -7.00 21.20 -16.57
N SER A 56 -7.00 22.38 -15.97
CA SER A 56 -6.30 23.55 -16.52
C SER A 56 -4.79 23.51 -16.31
N ARG A 57 -4.31 22.66 -15.41
CA ARG A 57 -2.89 22.54 -15.02
C ARG A 57 -2.30 21.24 -15.55
N LEU A 58 -1.84 21.28 -16.79
CA LEU A 58 -1.27 20.12 -17.46
C LEU A 58 0.22 19.96 -17.19
N THR A 59 0.66 18.70 -17.08
CA THR A 59 2.07 18.31 -16.99
C THR A 59 2.42 17.34 -18.11
N VAL A 60 3.47 17.68 -18.88
CA VAL A 60 3.94 16.80 -19.95
C VAL A 60 4.57 15.55 -19.38
N LEU A 61 4.01 14.38 -19.71
CA LEU A 61 4.58 13.09 -19.37
C LEU A 61 5.67 12.72 -20.39
N LYS A 62 6.92 12.85 -19.96
CA LYS A 62 8.07 12.50 -20.81
C LYS A 62 8.27 10.98 -20.86
N GLY A 63 8.78 10.48 -22.01
CA GLY A 63 9.15 9.08 -22.18
C GLY A 63 8.00 8.13 -22.53
N ASN A 64 6.79 8.65 -22.78
CA ASN A 64 5.64 7.83 -23.18
C ASN A 64 5.48 7.69 -24.70
N THR A 65 6.30 8.38 -25.50
CA THR A 65 6.31 8.20 -26.95
C THR A 65 7.25 7.07 -27.33
N HIS A 66 6.77 6.14 -28.13
CA HIS A 66 7.59 5.00 -28.59
C HIS A 66 8.75 5.49 -29.46
N PRO A 67 9.99 4.96 -29.33
CA PRO A 67 11.15 5.42 -30.10
C PRO A 67 11.00 5.34 -31.61
N LEU A 68 10.14 4.46 -32.11
CA LEU A 68 9.82 4.30 -33.54
C LEU A 68 8.66 5.20 -34.00
N ALA A 69 8.03 5.96 -33.12
CA ALA A 69 7.04 6.97 -33.50
C ALA A 69 7.75 8.23 -34.02
N ARG A 70 8.32 8.12 -35.21
CA ARG A 70 9.12 9.14 -35.87
C ARG A 70 8.35 9.76 -37.03
N PRO A 71 8.60 11.03 -37.39
CA PRO A 71 7.91 11.71 -38.47
C PRO A 71 7.94 10.93 -39.81
N GLU A 72 9.05 10.28 -40.13
CA GLU A 72 9.21 9.50 -41.35
C GLU A 72 8.30 8.28 -41.46
N PHE A 73 7.73 7.83 -40.32
CA PHE A 73 6.80 6.69 -40.25
C PHE A 73 5.37 7.11 -39.99
N ASP A 74 5.11 8.40 -39.82
CA ASP A 74 3.81 8.93 -39.46
C ASP A 74 2.84 8.85 -40.65
N LEU A 75 1.72 8.17 -40.45
CA LEU A 75 0.62 8.05 -41.42
C LEU A 75 -0.55 9.02 -41.12
N GLY A 76 -0.35 9.92 -40.16
CA GLY A 76 -1.34 10.89 -39.75
C GLY A 76 -2.20 10.47 -38.55
N THR A 77 -3.13 11.32 -38.17
CA THR A 77 -3.97 11.17 -36.99
C THR A 77 -4.82 9.91 -37.05
N ALA A 78 -4.81 9.15 -35.97
CA ALA A 78 -5.66 7.98 -35.83
C ALA A 78 -7.15 8.37 -35.76
N PRO A 79 -8.05 7.56 -36.32
CA PRO A 79 -9.50 7.81 -36.21
C PRO A 79 -9.92 7.90 -34.71
N ALA A 80 -10.74 8.88 -34.36
CA ALA A 80 -11.22 9.07 -32.99
C ALA A 80 -11.94 7.82 -32.42
N SER A 81 -12.56 7.02 -33.29
CA SER A 81 -13.25 5.78 -32.95
C SER A 81 -12.32 4.57 -32.79
N LEU A 82 -11.01 4.70 -33.04
CA LEU A 82 -10.05 3.59 -32.89
C LEU A 82 -10.07 3.06 -31.46
N PRO A 83 -10.37 1.76 -31.25
CA PRO A 83 -10.35 1.20 -29.90
C PRO A 83 -8.93 1.19 -29.31
N MET A 84 -8.80 1.75 -28.11
CA MET A 84 -7.58 1.75 -27.31
C MET A 84 -7.81 0.81 -26.12
N GLN A 85 -7.33 -0.41 -26.23
CA GLN A 85 -7.54 -1.43 -25.21
C GLN A 85 -6.29 -1.62 -24.35
N ARG A 86 -6.54 -1.92 -23.06
CA ARG A 86 -5.49 -2.29 -22.11
C ARG A 86 -4.39 -1.23 -21.95
N MET A 87 -4.78 0.01 -21.89
CA MET A 87 -3.87 1.09 -21.51
C MET A 87 -3.54 0.97 -20.02
N LEU A 88 -2.31 1.34 -19.66
CA LEU A 88 -1.83 1.23 -18.29
C LEU A 88 -1.48 2.60 -17.74
N LEU A 89 -2.12 2.97 -16.62
CA LEU A 89 -1.74 4.13 -15.83
C LEU A 89 -0.90 3.68 -14.64
N VAL A 90 0.40 3.98 -14.68
CA VAL A 90 1.34 3.65 -13.61
C VAL A 90 1.33 4.77 -12.56
N LEU A 91 1.02 4.42 -11.32
CA LEU A 91 0.88 5.36 -10.22
C LEU A 91 2.18 5.48 -9.43
N LYS A 92 2.57 6.71 -9.09
CA LYS A 92 3.74 6.98 -8.27
C LYS A 92 3.49 6.62 -6.81
N ARG A 93 4.54 6.14 -6.15
CA ARG A 93 4.58 6.02 -4.69
C ARG A 93 5.02 7.32 -4.06
N ALA A 94 4.67 7.51 -2.79
CA ALA A 94 5.29 8.52 -1.96
C ALA A 94 6.79 8.19 -1.74
N PRO A 95 7.67 9.19 -1.59
CA PRO A 95 9.10 8.96 -1.40
C PRO A 95 9.42 8.05 -0.21
N GLU A 96 8.66 8.17 0.86
CA GLU A 96 8.78 7.33 2.04
C GLU A 96 8.42 5.86 1.78
N GLN A 97 7.40 5.60 0.95
CA GLN A 97 7.05 4.24 0.53
C GLN A 97 8.13 3.64 -0.37
N GLU A 98 8.73 4.45 -1.25
CA GLU A 98 9.82 4.00 -2.13
C GLU A 98 11.06 3.62 -1.30
N THR A 99 11.40 4.43 -0.30
CA THR A 99 12.52 4.14 0.61
C THR A 99 12.29 2.84 1.39
N ALA A 100 11.08 2.69 1.94
CA ALA A 100 10.74 1.48 2.70
C ALA A 100 10.70 0.22 1.83
N LEU A 101 10.22 0.34 0.60
CA LEU A 101 10.24 -0.78 -0.34
C LEU A 101 11.68 -1.24 -0.62
N ARG A 102 12.60 -0.31 -0.85
CA ARG A 102 14.04 -0.62 -1.05
C ARG A 102 14.61 -1.33 0.17
N THR A 103 14.37 -0.80 1.37
CA THR A 103 14.80 -1.43 2.62
C THR A 103 14.22 -2.83 2.77
N LEU A 104 12.95 -3.04 2.44
CA LEU A 104 12.33 -4.37 2.49
C LEU A 104 13.02 -5.33 1.51
N LEU A 105 13.27 -4.89 0.27
CA LEU A 105 13.93 -5.71 -0.76
C LEU A 105 15.35 -6.12 -0.32
N ASP A 106 16.12 -5.20 0.26
CA ASP A 106 17.45 -5.49 0.81
C ASP A 106 17.35 -6.49 1.96
N ASN A 107 16.44 -6.26 2.92
CA ASN A 107 16.20 -7.16 4.05
C ASN A 107 15.76 -8.56 3.63
N GLN A 108 14.99 -8.69 2.56
CA GLN A 108 14.56 -9.99 2.04
C GLN A 108 15.72 -10.81 1.44
N GLN A 109 16.82 -10.17 1.09
CA GLN A 109 18.04 -10.82 0.59
C GLN A 109 19.11 -11.04 1.69
N ASP A 110 18.97 -10.36 2.83
CA ASP A 110 19.92 -10.50 3.94
C ASP A 110 19.55 -11.68 4.85
N LYS A 111 20.43 -12.69 4.91
CA LYS A 111 20.26 -13.89 5.76
C LYS A 111 20.16 -13.59 7.26
N SER A 112 20.69 -12.47 7.73
CA SER A 112 20.61 -12.03 9.12
C SER A 112 19.31 -11.29 9.45
N SER A 113 18.54 -10.90 8.44
CA SER A 113 17.30 -10.16 8.60
C SER A 113 16.14 -11.07 9.00
N PRO A 114 15.27 -10.64 9.93
CA PRO A 114 13.99 -11.31 10.19
C PRO A 114 13.08 -11.40 8.98
N SER A 115 13.25 -10.50 7.98
CA SER A 115 12.48 -10.47 6.74
C SER A 115 13.07 -11.36 5.65
N TYR A 116 14.15 -12.09 5.92
CA TYR A 116 14.80 -12.96 4.93
C TYR A 116 13.81 -13.94 4.31
N HIS A 117 13.68 -13.90 2.98
CA HIS A 117 12.74 -14.70 2.19
C HIS A 117 11.25 -14.58 2.59
N GLN A 118 10.86 -13.50 3.28
CA GLN A 118 9.46 -13.20 3.59
C GLN A 118 8.84 -12.42 2.42
N TRP A 119 8.30 -13.13 1.45
CA TRP A 119 7.71 -12.53 0.25
C TRP A 119 6.31 -12.00 0.52
N LEU A 120 6.00 -10.85 -0.03
CA LEU A 120 4.65 -10.29 0.01
C LEU A 120 3.79 -10.91 -1.10
N THR A 121 2.51 -11.11 -0.82
CA THR A 121 1.53 -11.33 -1.88
C THR A 121 1.28 -10.05 -2.68
N PRO A 122 0.74 -10.11 -3.91
CA PRO A 122 0.37 -8.92 -4.67
C PRO A 122 -0.57 -7.99 -3.90
N GLU A 123 -1.49 -8.55 -3.11
CA GLU A 123 -2.43 -7.80 -2.28
C GLU A 123 -1.72 -7.08 -1.13
N GLN A 124 -0.83 -7.76 -0.40
CA GLN A 124 -0.01 -7.17 0.67
C GLN A 124 0.89 -6.06 0.13
N TYR A 125 1.53 -6.31 -1.02
CA TYR A 125 2.33 -5.30 -1.70
C TYR A 125 1.50 -4.07 -2.05
N GLY A 126 0.31 -4.26 -2.64
CA GLY A 126 -0.60 -3.19 -2.99
C GLY A 126 -1.06 -2.37 -1.79
N GLN A 127 -1.31 -3.03 -0.65
CA GLN A 127 -1.72 -2.36 0.59
C GLN A 127 -0.61 -1.53 1.21
N GLN A 128 0.63 -2.00 1.17
CA GLN A 128 1.77 -1.33 1.81
C GLN A 128 2.43 -0.28 0.90
N PHE A 129 2.55 -0.60 -0.39
CA PHE A 129 3.35 0.18 -1.33
C PHE A 129 2.54 0.75 -2.51
N GLY A 130 1.26 0.47 -2.58
CA GLY A 130 0.34 1.07 -3.54
C GLY A 130 -0.24 2.40 -3.06
N PRO A 131 -1.01 3.08 -3.91
CA PRO A 131 -1.80 4.25 -3.52
C PRO A 131 -2.92 3.87 -2.55
N THR A 132 -3.44 4.87 -1.85
CA THR A 132 -4.59 4.70 -0.95
C THR A 132 -5.87 4.39 -1.74
N ASP A 133 -6.89 3.87 -1.04
CA ASP A 133 -8.21 3.67 -1.64
C ASP A 133 -8.81 4.99 -2.14
N THR A 134 -8.59 6.08 -1.40
CA THR A 134 -9.04 7.42 -1.78
C THR A 134 -8.41 7.88 -3.10
N ASP A 135 -7.08 7.73 -3.24
CA ASP A 135 -6.40 8.09 -4.49
C ASP A 135 -6.91 7.24 -5.67
N LEU A 136 -7.07 5.93 -5.46
CA LEU A 136 -7.59 5.02 -6.50
C LEU A 136 -9.02 5.39 -6.91
N GLN A 137 -9.89 5.72 -5.95
CA GLN A 137 -11.25 6.15 -6.21
C GLN A 137 -11.27 7.46 -7.01
N THR A 138 -10.44 8.44 -6.63
CA THR A 138 -10.34 9.72 -7.33
C THR A 138 -9.89 9.53 -8.78
N ILE A 139 -8.83 8.74 -9.01
CA ILE A 139 -8.32 8.47 -10.36
C ILE A 139 -9.34 7.68 -11.20
N THR A 140 -9.96 6.67 -10.59
CA THR A 140 -10.98 5.85 -11.26
C THR A 140 -12.18 6.69 -11.66
N ALA A 141 -12.68 7.55 -10.76
CA ALA A 141 -13.79 8.45 -11.04
C ALA A 141 -13.45 9.44 -12.17
N TRP A 142 -12.24 9.99 -12.18
CA TRP A 142 -11.77 10.86 -13.24
C TRP A 142 -11.70 10.14 -14.59
N LEU A 143 -11.12 8.94 -14.66
CA LEU A 143 -11.11 8.15 -15.90
C LEU A 143 -12.52 7.84 -16.39
N GLN A 144 -13.43 7.47 -15.48
CA GLN A 144 -14.82 7.16 -15.82
C GLN A 144 -15.59 8.40 -16.30
N SER A 145 -15.32 9.59 -15.76
CA SER A 145 -15.95 10.84 -16.23
C SER A 145 -15.57 11.18 -17.67
N HIS A 146 -14.39 10.74 -18.14
CA HIS A 146 -13.97 10.81 -19.54
C HIS A 146 -14.43 9.61 -20.40
N GLY A 147 -15.30 8.75 -19.85
CA GLY A 147 -15.91 7.63 -20.56
C GLY A 147 -15.04 6.39 -20.70
N PHE A 148 -13.91 6.31 -20.00
CA PHE A 148 -13.07 5.10 -20.00
C PHE A 148 -13.67 3.98 -19.15
N GLN A 149 -13.44 2.75 -19.57
CA GLN A 149 -13.69 1.56 -18.77
C GLN A 149 -12.45 1.24 -17.95
N VAL A 150 -12.57 1.15 -16.64
CA VAL A 150 -11.45 0.94 -15.72
C VAL A 150 -11.51 -0.46 -15.14
N GLY A 151 -10.43 -1.20 -15.30
CA GLY A 151 -10.21 -2.51 -14.68
C GLY A 151 -9.58 -2.40 -13.28
N SER A 152 -9.55 -3.49 -12.56
CA SER A 152 -8.89 -3.59 -11.26
C SER A 152 -7.59 -4.39 -11.36
N THR A 153 -6.56 -3.95 -10.63
CA THR A 153 -5.31 -4.71 -10.50
C THR A 153 -4.98 -4.99 -9.03
N LYS A 154 -4.55 -6.20 -8.74
CA LYS A 154 -4.25 -6.65 -7.37
C LYS A 154 -3.11 -5.86 -6.72
N GLY A 155 -2.09 -5.49 -7.49
CA GLY A 155 -0.93 -4.74 -7.01
C GLY A 155 -1.16 -3.25 -6.80
N ARG A 156 -2.33 -2.71 -7.22
CA ARG A 156 -2.79 -1.31 -7.03
C ARG A 156 -1.90 -0.22 -7.65
N THR A 157 -0.66 -0.50 -8.01
CA THR A 157 0.28 0.48 -8.58
C THR A 157 0.07 0.76 -10.07
N VAL A 158 -0.76 -0.04 -10.71
CA VAL A 158 -1.13 0.09 -12.12
C VAL A 158 -2.63 -0.04 -12.26
N LEU A 159 -3.27 0.92 -12.94
CA LEU A 159 -4.67 0.81 -13.37
C LEU A 159 -4.69 0.48 -14.86
N GLU A 160 -5.42 -0.57 -15.21
CA GLU A 160 -5.74 -0.91 -16.60
C GLU A 160 -7.04 -0.20 -16.97
N PHE A 161 -7.05 0.46 -18.13
CA PHE A 161 -8.24 1.11 -18.63
C PHE A 161 -8.33 1.00 -20.16
N SER A 162 -9.52 1.15 -20.69
CA SER A 162 -9.81 1.03 -22.11
C SER A 162 -10.79 2.10 -22.57
N GLY A 163 -10.70 2.49 -23.84
CA GLY A 163 -11.57 3.50 -24.44
C GLY A 163 -11.32 3.63 -25.93
N THR A 164 -11.40 4.84 -26.46
CA THR A 164 -11.12 5.18 -27.85
C THR A 164 -9.98 6.19 -27.97
N ALA A 165 -9.37 6.32 -29.14
CA ALA A 165 -8.34 7.32 -29.41
C ALA A 165 -8.86 8.75 -29.18
N GLY A 166 -10.13 9.04 -29.52
CA GLY A 166 -10.75 10.32 -29.25
C GLY A 166 -10.82 10.64 -27.76
N GLN A 167 -11.24 9.69 -26.92
CA GLN A 167 -11.25 9.86 -25.46
C GLN A 167 -9.85 10.10 -24.91
N VAL A 168 -8.82 9.38 -25.40
CA VAL A 168 -7.43 9.61 -25.00
C VAL A 168 -6.97 11.01 -25.39
N GLN A 169 -7.27 11.45 -26.62
CA GLN A 169 -6.89 12.78 -27.09
C GLN A 169 -7.52 13.89 -26.25
N GLU A 170 -8.80 13.74 -25.91
CA GLU A 170 -9.53 14.70 -25.08
C GLU A 170 -9.02 14.73 -23.64
N ALA A 171 -9.02 13.58 -22.97
CA ALA A 171 -8.68 13.49 -21.55
C ALA A 171 -7.21 13.81 -21.25
N PHE A 172 -6.29 13.43 -22.14
CA PHE A 172 -4.85 13.61 -21.91
C PHE A 172 -4.24 14.74 -22.74
N HIS A 173 -5.05 15.53 -23.42
CA HIS A 173 -4.62 16.66 -24.27
C HIS A 173 -3.45 16.28 -25.19
N THR A 174 -3.58 15.16 -25.89
CA THR A 174 -2.55 14.61 -26.77
C THR A 174 -3.13 14.30 -28.14
N THR A 175 -2.29 13.96 -29.11
CA THR A 175 -2.71 13.46 -30.41
C THR A 175 -2.29 12.00 -30.57
N MET A 176 -3.19 11.18 -31.10
CA MET A 176 -2.91 9.78 -31.42
C MET A 176 -2.67 9.65 -32.93
N HIS A 177 -1.53 9.07 -33.31
CA HIS A 177 -1.14 8.90 -34.69
C HIS A 177 -0.91 7.42 -35.03
N ASN A 178 -1.14 7.07 -36.28
CA ASN A 178 -0.75 5.78 -36.83
C ASN A 178 0.68 5.88 -37.38
N TYR A 179 1.46 4.83 -37.18
CA TYR A 179 2.83 4.76 -37.68
C TYR A 179 3.03 3.45 -38.45
N LEU A 180 3.65 3.53 -39.62
CA LEU A 180 4.07 2.37 -40.39
C LEU A 180 5.55 2.05 -40.10
N VAL A 181 5.76 1.09 -39.22
CA VAL A 181 7.11 0.61 -38.89
C VAL A 181 7.33 -0.71 -39.62
N LYS A 182 8.32 -0.72 -40.52
CA LYS A 182 8.74 -1.97 -41.22
C LYS A 182 9.59 -2.77 -40.23
N GLY A 183 9.09 -3.92 -39.82
CA GLY A 183 9.77 -4.92 -39.03
C GLY A 183 10.07 -6.17 -39.82
#